data_27fbe9612d74909f973c55c47ef248ca
#
_entry.id   27fbe9612d74909f973c55c47ef248ca
#
_cell.length_a   1.000
_cell.length_b   1.000
_cell.length_c   1.000
_cell.angle_alpha   90.00
_cell.angle_beta   90.00
_cell.angle_gamma   90.00
#
_symmetry.space_group_name_H-M   'P 1'
#
loop_
_entity.id
_entity.type
_entity.pdbx_description
1 polymer ?
#
loop_
_entity_poly.entity_id
_entity_poly.type
_entity_poly.pdbx_seq_one_letter_code
_entity_poly.pdbx_strand_id
1 'polypeptide(L)'
;MPEIRHMPEAPTGRRPLAPGAGIDAHRHDTHQIVYACRGVLSVTTSAGTWVAPANRAIWVPAGTVHEHRAHGDTDLRLVGLTGNPLALDRPAVLAVGPLLRELIIAYTGDPRAPAGHGERGRLLAVLLDQLKRAPEQPFHLPAPGDPRLAAVCAILHRDPADGRTLARLAGEAGTSERTLARLCRRELGMSFPQWRTQLRLHHALLLLADGAPVTAVAHRCGWASASAFIDVFRRAFGYTPGRAFTM
;
A
#
# COMPACT_ATOMS: atom_id res chain seq x y z
N MET A 1 10.05 18.60 -15.35
CA MET A 1 9.41 17.78 -14.30
C MET A 1 8.02 18.35 -14.09
N PRO A 2 6.95 17.55 -14.02
CA PRO A 2 5.65 18.10 -13.66
C PRO A 2 5.74 18.79 -12.30
N GLU A 3 5.09 19.94 -12.19
CA GLU A 3 5.05 20.73 -10.96
C GLU A 3 4.28 19.94 -9.89
N ILE A 4 4.92 19.63 -8.74
CA ILE A 4 4.29 18.91 -7.64
C ILE A 4 3.30 19.83 -6.97
N ARG A 5 2.02 19.49 -7.04
CA ARG A 5 0.94 20.26 -6.41
C ARG A 5 1.12 20.30 -4.90
N HIS A 6 1.21 21.48 -4.34
CA HIS A 6 1.22 21.71 -2.90
C HIS A 6 -0.18 22.07 -2.40
N MET A 7 -0.60 21.46 -1.30
CA MET A 7 -1.82 21.76 -0.58
C MET A 7 -1.49 22.02 0.89
N PRO A 8 -1.95 23.13 1.50
CA PRO A 8 -1.66 23.40 2.90
C PRO A 8 -2.18 22.32 3.85
N GLU A 9 -3.34 21.75 3.54
CA GLU A 9 -3.97 20.73 4.38
C GLU A 9 -4.29 19.47 3.59
N ALA A 10 -4.10 18.31 4.22
CA ALA A 10 -4.58 17.04 3.71
C ALA A 10 -6.11 17.01 3.78
N PRO A 11 -6.81 16.61 2.70
CA PRO A 11 -8.26 16.55 2.71
C PRO A 11 -8.79 15.50 3.68
N THR A 12 -9.97 15.80 4.27
CA THR A 12 -10.78 14.82 5.00
C THR A 12 -12.09 14.62 4.27
N GLY A 13 -12.47 13.37 3.99
CA GLY A 13 -13.73 13.05 3.35
C GLY A 13 -13.69 11.78 2.51
N ARG A 14 -14.77 11.58 1.76
CA ARG A 14 -14.97 10.47 0.83
C ARG A 14 -14.64 10.89 -0.60
N ARG A 15 -13.95 10.02 -1.33
CA ARG A 15 -13.65 10.21 -2.75
C ARG A 15 -13.75 8.89 -3.52
N PRO A 16 -14.88 8.58 -4.16
CA PRO A 16 -14.98 7.44 -5.05
C PRO A 16 -14.04 7.60 -6.24
N LEU A 17 -13.35 6.53 -6.60
CA LEU A 17 -12.44 6.49 -7.75
C LEU A 17 -12.82 5.31 -8.64
N ALA A 18 -12.94 5.56 -9.94
CA ALA A 18 -13.08 4.52 -10.95
C ALA A 18 -11.79 3.68 -11.07
N PRO A 19 -11.86 2.45 -11.61
CA PRO A 19 -10.67 1.64 -11.88
C PRO A 19 -9.61 2.42 -12.66
N GLY A 20 -8.37 2.39 -12.20
CA GLY A 20 -7.24 3.10 -12.81
C GLY A 20 -7.21 4.62 -12.57
N ALA A 21 -8.26 5.23 -12.00
CA ALA A 21 -8.23 6.63 -11.62
C ALA A 21 -7.25 6.87 -10.47
N GLY A 22 -6.77 8.11 -10.34
CA GLY A 22 -5.79 8.44 -9.32
C GLY A 22 -5.84 9.88 -8.87
N ILE A 23 -4.93 10.20 -7.99
CA ILE A 23 -4.57 11.57 -7.59
C ILE A 23 -3.09 11.70 -7.89
N ASP A 24 -2.76 12.64 -8.78
CA ASP A 24 -1.39 12.86 -9.22
C ASP A 24 -0.50 13.33 -8.06
N ALA A 25 0.83 13.29 -8.29
CA ALA A 25 1.83 13.60 -7.30
C ALA A 25 1.57 14.98 -6.65
N HIS A 26 1.43 14.97 -5.33
CA HIS A 26 1.18 16.16 -4.51
C HIS A 26 1.79 15.99 -3.12
N ARG A 27 1.78 17.07 -2.36
CA ARG A 27 2.16 17.07 -0.93
C ARG A 27 1.25 18.00 -0.14
N HIS A 28 1.17 17.78 1.16
CA HIS A 28 0.46 18.64 2.10
C HIS A 28 1.26 18.80 3.40
N ASP A 29 1.02 19.90 4.14
CA ASP A 29 1.78 20.24 5.35
C ASP A 29 1.22 19.54 6.61
N THR A 30 0.14 18.77 6.46
CA THR A 30 -0.47 17.96 7.50
C THR A 30 -0.36 16.48 7.19
N HIS A 31 -0.55 15.63 8.19
CA HIS A 31 -0.51 14.17 8.04
C HIS A 31 -1.82 13.64 7.44
N GLN A 32 -1.79 12.44 6.89
CA GLN A 32 -2.99 11.83 6.29
C GLN A 32 -3.07 10.32 6.55
N ILE A 33 -4.28 9.86 6.85
CA ILE A 33 -4.66 8.46 6.68
C ILE A 33 -5.37 8.32 5.33
N VAL A 34 -4.92 7.35 4.54
CA VAL A 34 -5.49 7.00 3.24
C VAL A 34 -6.03 5.59 3.34
N TYR A 35 -7.33 5.43 3.14
CA TYR A 35 -8.02 4.16 3.35
C TYR A 35 -9.02 3.86 2.24
N ALA A 36 -8.86 2.71 1.57
CA ALA A 36 -9.84 2.20 0.62
C ALA A 36 -10.79 1.24 1.35
N CYS A 37 -12.01 1.68 1.71
CA CYS A 37 -12.97 0.79 2.37
C CYS A 37 -13.60 -0.25 1.42
N ARG A 38 -13.43 -0.06 0.11
CA ARG A 38 -13.69 -1.01 -1.00
C ARG A 38 -12.63 -0.80 -2.07
N GLY A 39 -12.24 -1.84 -2.79
CA GLY A 39 -11.18 -1.82 -3.78
C GLY A 39 -9.79 -1.95 -3.18
N VAL A 40 -8.78 -1.60 -3.96
CA VAL A 40 -7.37 -1.57 -3.57
C VAL A 40 -6.79 -0.22 -3.96
N LEU A 41 -5.99 0.33 -3.09
CA LEU A 41 -5.27 1.58 -3.35
C LEU A 41 -3.77 1.34 -3.32
N SER A 42 -3.04 1.87 -4.29
CA SER A 42 -1.60 2.06 -4.20
C SER A 42 -1.27 3.52 -3.92
N VAL A 43 -0.26 3.72 -3.07
CA VAL A 43 0.35 5.02 -2.79
C VAL A 43 1.82 4.91 -3.11
N THR A 44 2.31 5.77 -4.00
CA THR A 44 3.72 5.80 -4.42
C THR A 44 4.40 7.07 -3.91
N THR A 45 5.61 6.93 -3.40
CA THR A 45 6.50 8.01 -2.98
C THR A 45 7.91 7.74 -3.51
N SER A 46 8.85 8.63 -3.26
CA SER A 46 10.27 8.40 -3.56
C SER A 46 10.88 7.21 -2.79
N ALA A 47 10.29 6.83 -1.64
CA ALA A 47 10.78 5.71 -0.81
C ALA A 47 10.24 4.35 -1.27
N GLY A 48 9.23 4.31 -2.14
CA GLY A 48 8.64 3.06 -2.63
C GLY A 48 7.14 3.14 -2.85
N THR A 49 6.52 1.96 -2.94
CA THR A 49 5.08 1.81 -3.17
C THR A 49 4.42 0.98 -2.09
N TRP A 50 3.31 1.48 -1.57
CA TRP A 50 2.43 0.82 -0.60
C TRP A 50 1.13 0.44 -1.30
N VAL A 51 0.66 -0.79 -1.11
CA VAL A 51 -0.66 -1.22 -1.59
C VAL A 51 -1.50 -1.67 -0.42
N ALA A 52 -2.71 -1.14 -0.33
CA ALA A 52 -3.62 -1.39 0.77
C ALA A 52 -4.98 -1.89 0.26
N PRO A 53 -5.35 -3.14 0.58
CA PRO A 53 -6.72 -3.64 0.48
C PRO A 53 -7.57 -3.14 1.65
N ALA A 54 -8.87 -3.45 1.65
CA ALA A 54 -9.86 -2.89 2.59
C ALA A 54 -9.63 -3.18 4.09
N ASN A 55 -8.70 -4.06 4.47
CA ASN A 55 -8.30 -4.27 5.86
C ASN A 55 -7.02 -3.54 6.26
N ARG A 56 -6.59 -2.58 5.45
CA ARG A 56 -5.35 -1.82 5.69
C ARG A 56 -5.53 -0.36 5.28
N ALA A 57 -4.89 0.53 6.04
CA ALA A 57 -4.79 1.95 5.72
C ALA A 57 -3.33 2.33 5.53
N ILE A 58 -3.06 3.40 4.80
CA ILE A 58 -1.72 3.94 4.61
C ILE A 58 -1.63 5.26 5.38
N TRP A 59 -0.64 5.35 6.25
CA TRP A 59 -0.21 6.58 6.87
C TRP A 59 0.74 7.32 5.94
N VAL A 60 0.47 8.59 5.70
CA VAL A 60 1.31 9.49 4.92
C VAL A 60 1.69 10.68 5.80
N PRO A 61 2.97 10.81 6.20
CA PRO A 61 3.44 11.96 6.98
C PRO A 61 3.34 13.27 6.21
N ALA A 62 3.23 14.36 6.95
CA ALA A 62 3.31 15.72 6.44
C ALA A 62 4.57 15.92 5.57
N GLY A 63 4.47 16.71 4.51
CA GLY A 63 5.56 17.01 3.58
C GLY A 63 5.92 15.89 2.59
N THR A 64 5.39 14.67 2.76
CA THR A 64 5.66 13.54 1.86
C THR A 64 5.01 13.77 0.51
N VAL A 65 5.83 13.79 -0.56
CA VAL A 65 5.32 13.79 -1.93
C VAL A 65 4.79 12.39 -2.24
N HIS A 66 3.53 12.31 -2.66
CA HIS A 66 2.89 11.03 -2.94
C HIS A 66 1.81 11.15 -4.01
N GLU A 67 1.54 10.03 -4.68
CA GLU A 67 0.44 9.86 -5.62
C GLU A 67 -0.44 8.67 -5.23
N HIS A 68 -1.70 8.69 -5.63
CA HIS A 68 -2.64 7.61 -5.39
C HIS A 68 -3.09 6.98 -6.71
N ARG A 69 -3.26 5.65 -6.73
CA ARG A 69 -3.85 4.93 -7.86
C ARG A 69 -4.87 3.91 -7.34
N ALA A 70 -6.08 3.97 -7.87
CA ALA A 70 -7.16 3.03 -7.57
C ALA A 70 -7.08 1.78 -8.48
N HIS A 71 -7.33 0.62 -7.89
CA HIS A 71 -7.44 -0.66 -8.58
C HIS A 71 -8.79 -1.28 -8.25
N GLY A 72 -9.58 -1.57 -9.29
CA GLY A 72 -11.00 -1.83 -9.17
C GLY A 72 -11.79 -0.59 -8.72
N ASP A 73 -13.11 -0.74 -8.56
CA ASP A 73 -13.96 0.31 -7.99
C ASP A 73 -13.54 0.60 -6.55
N THR A 74 -13.03 1.79 -6.30
CA THR A 74 -12.43 2.14 -5.02
C THR A 74 -13.24 3.22 -4.30
N ASP A 75 -13.66 2.95 -3.06
CA ASP A 75 -14.25 3.95 -2.16
C ASP A 75 -13.15 4.46 -1.21
N LEU A 76 -12.49 5.53 -1.64
CA LEU A 76 -11.38 6.14 -0.92
C LEU A 76 -11.90 7.02 0.22
N ARG A 77 -11.31 6.85 1.39
CA ARG A 77 -11.54 7.64 2.60
C ARG A 77 -10.24 8.31 3.02
N LEU A 78 -10.27 9.60 3.20
CA LEU A 78 -9.12 10.43 3.55
C LEU A 78 -9.37 11.07 4.92
N VAL A 79 -8.39 11.00 5.81
CA VAL A 79 -8.43 11.68 7.12
C VAL A 79 -7.18 12.53 7.24
N GLY A 80 -7.32 13.84 7.08
CA GLY A 80 -6.27 14.83 7.34
C GLY A 80 -6.10 15.06 8.83
N LEU A 81 -4.86 15.15 9.32
CA LEU A 81 -4.52 15.29 10.72
C LEU A 81 -3.42 16.34 10.89
N THR A 82 -3.65 17.34 11.72
CA THR A 82 -2.66 18.40 12.01
C THR A 82 -1.52 17.91 12.91
N GLY A 83 -1.79 16.94 13.79
CA GLY A 83 -0.78 16.31 14.65
C GLY A 83 -0.33 14.95 14.14
N ASN A 84 0.80 14.45 14.66
CA ASN A 84 1.33 13.10 14.40
C ASN A 84 0.97 12.14 15.56
N PRO A 85 -0.23 11.55 15.57
CA PRO A 85 -0.67 10.70 16.68
C PRO A 85 0.08 9.36 16.73
N LEU A 86 0.76 8.98 15.65
CA LEU A 86 1.45 7.70 15.50
C LEU A 86 2.94 7.79 15.82
N ALA A 87 3.49 9.00 15.95
CA ALA A 87 4.93 9.26 16.06
C ALA A 87 5.74 8.59 14.92
N LEU A 88 5.16 8.54 13.71
CA LEU A 88 5.79 7.96 12.51
C LEU A 88 6.11 9.06 11.51
N ASP A 89 7.39 9.24 11.20
CA ASP A 89 7.88 10.22 10.22
C ASP A 89 8.11 9.61 8.81
N ARG A 90 7.64 8.39 8.60
CA ARG A 90 7.68 7.67 7.33
C ARG A 90 6.31 7.10 6.97
N PRO A 91 6.02 6.87 5.68
CA PRO A 91 4.82 6.15 5.28
C PRO A 91 4.79 4.75 5.89
N ALA A 92 3.61 4.31 6.30
CA ALA A 92 3.41 3.01 6.94
C ALA A 92 2.05 2.41 6.58
N VAL A 93 1.96 1.09 6.56
CA VAL A 93 0.70 0.37 6.43
C VAL A 93 0.21 -0.01 7.82
N LEU A 94 -1.03 0.31 8.13
CA LEU A 94 -1.69 0.02 9.39
C LEU A 94 -2.78 -1.02 9.19
N ALA A 95 -2.91 -1.96 10.10
CA ALA A 95 -4.04 -2.88 10.09
C ALA A 95 -5.34 -2.15 10.45
N VAL A 96 -6.40 -2.40 9.69
CA VAL A 96 -7.74 -1.83 9.95
C VAL A 96 -8.67 -2.95 10.37
N GLY A 97 -8.99 -2.97 11.67
CA GLY A 97 -10.01 -3.85 12.22
C GLY A 97 -11.42 -3.27 12.02
N PRO A 98 -12.48 -4.07 12.30
CA PRO A 98 -13.87 -3.65 12.06
C PRO A 98 -14.24 -2.32 12.69
N LEU A 99 -13.88 -2.09 13.96
CA LEU A 99 -14.18 -0.84 14.65
C LEU A 99 -13.50 0.36 13.99
N LEU A 100 -12.19 0.26 13.70
CA LEU A 100 -11.44 1.34 13.05
C LEU A 100 -12.02 1.64 11.66
N ARG A 101 -12.43 0.62 10.91
CA ARG A 101 -13.11 0.75 9.62
C ARG A 101 -14.37 1.61 9.73
N GLU A 102 -15.29 1.26 10.64
CA GLU A 102 -16.54 1.99 10.79
C GLU A 102 -16.33 3.42 11.32
N LEU A 103 -15.33 3.64 12.18
CA LEU A 103 -14.95 4.99 12.63
C LEU A 103 -14.43 5.85 11.47
N ILE A 104 -13.57 5.32 10.59
CA ILE A 104 -13.09 6.04 9.41
C ILE A 104 -14.27 6.37 8.48
N ILE A 105 -15.15 5.41 8.20
CA ILE A 105 -16.32 5.61 7.33
C ILE A 105 -17.24 6.68 7.90
N ALA A 106 -17.60 6.60 9.19
CA ALA A 106 -18.45 7.58 9.86
C ALA A 106 -17.81 8.97 9.85
N TYR A 107 -16.53 9.08 10.22
CA TYR A 107 -15.82 10.36 10.29
C TYR A 107 -15.70 11.06 8.94
N THR A 108 -15.56 10.29 7.85
CA THR A 108 -15.39 10.80 6.48
C THR A 108 -16.70 10.91 5.71
N GLY A 109 -17.82 10.48 6.27
CA GLY A 109 -19.15 10.48 5.62
C GLY A 109 -19.71 11.89 5.44
N ASP A 110 -19.55 12.75 6.44
CA ASP A 110 -19.92 14.16 6.36
C ASP A 110 -18.73 15.08 6.69
N PRO A 111 -17.99 15.53 5.67
CA PRO A 111 -16.84 16.41 5.87
C PRO A 111 -17.22 17.83 6.31
N ARG A 112 -18.50 18.24 6.17
CA ARG A 112 -18.97 19.57 6.53
C ARG A 112 -19.41 19.68 7.99
N ALA A 113 -19.59 18.56 8.68
CA ALA A 113 -19.90 18.57 10.09
C ALA A 113 -18.81 19.32 10.87
N PRO A 114 -19.15 20.27 11.77
CA PRO A 114 -18.17 21.12 12.43
C PRO A 114 -17.14 20.27 13.19
N ALA A 115 -15.86 20.56 12.96
CA ALA A 115 -14.78 20.05 13.79
C ALA A 115 -14.88 20.76 15.16
N GLY A 116 -14.89 19.98 16.26
CA GLY A 116 -14.98 20.60 17.60
C GLY A 116 -15.32 19.59 18.68
N HIS A 117 -15.71 20.08 19.86
CA HIS A 117 -16.00 19.28 21.06
C HIS A 117 -17.30 18.46 20.97
N GLY A 118 -18.06 18.54 19.86
CA GLY A 118 -19.29 17.81 19.62
C GLY A 118 -19.08 16.32 19.28
N GLU A 119 -20.08 15.71 18.67
CA GLU A 119 -20.07 14.30 18.26
C GLU A 119 -18.87 13.95 17.38
N ARG A 120 -18.58 14.78 16.39
CA ARG A 120 -17.45 14.60 15.46
C ARG A 120 -16.09 14.62 16.19
N GLY A 121 -15.92 15.49 17.20
CA GLY A 121 -14.70 15.53 18.00
C GLY A 121 -14.50 14.26 18.83
N ARG A 122 -15.58 13.74 19.43
CA ARG A 122 -15.52 12.45 20.13
C ARG A 122 -15.22 11.30 19.19
N LEU A 123 -15.84 11.28 18.00
CA LEU A 123 -15.56 10.28 16.97
C LEU A 123 -14.09 10.30 16.54
N LEU A 124 -13.52 11.50 16.32
CA LEU A 124 -12.09 11.64 16.00
C LEU A 124 -11.21 11.13 17.14
N ALA A 125 -11.52 11.46 18.39
CA ALA A 125 -10.75 11.01 19.55
C ALA A 125 -10.68 9.47 19.61
N VAL A 126 -11.81 8.79 19.46
CA VAL A 126 -11.87 7.32 19.44
C VAL A 126 -11.13 6.76 18.22
N LEU A 127 -11.28 7.39 17.04
CA LEU A 127 -10.57 7.01 15.84
C LEU A 127 -9.04 7.07 16.05
N LEU A 128 -8.53 8.16 16.64
CA LEU A 128 -7.11 8.32 16.95
C LEU A 128 -6.61 7.27 17.96
N ASP A 129 -7.41 6.94 18.97
CA ASP A 129 -7.07 5.87 19.92
C ASP A 129 -6.97 4.50 19.25
N GLN A 130 -7.86 4.21 18.30
CA GLN A 130 -7.78 2.97 17.51
C GLN A 130 -6.59 2.97 16.53
N LEU A 131 -6.26 4.11 15.91
CA LEU A 131 -5.08 4.25 15.06
C LEU A 131 -3.78 4.00 15.83
N LYS A 132 -3.64 4.54 17.05
CA LYS A 132 -2.46 4.32 17.91
C LYS A 132 -2.27 2.86 18.29
N ARG A 133 -3.36 2.08 18.36
CA ARG A 133 -3.34 0.64 18.68
C ARG A 133 -3.21 -0.23 17.43
N ALA A 134 -3.39 0.33 16.25
CA ALA A 134 -3.34 -0.42 14.99
C ALA A 134 -1.91 -0.91 14.73
N PRO A 135 -1.68 -2.25 14.61
CA PRO A 135 -0.35 -2.74 14.34
C PRO A 135 0.13 -2.34 12.94
N GLU A 136 1.38 -1.90 12.87
CA GLU A 136 2.03 -1.67 11.59
C GLU A 136 2.26 -3.01 10.87
N GLN A 137 2.02 -3.01 9.57
CA GLN A 137 2.18 -4.16 8.70
C GLN A 137 3.36 -3.93 7.75
N PRO A 138 4.36 -4.82 7.73
CA PRO A 138 5.53 -4.67 6.86
C PRO A 138 5.18 -5.04 5.41
N PHE A 139 4.27 -4.32 4.80
CA PHE A 139 3.80 -4.59 3.44
C PHE A 139 3.97 -3.36 2.54
N HIS A 140 5.18 -3.17 2.04
CA HIS A 140 5.52 -2.16 1.05
C HIS A 140 6.65 -2.67 0.15
N LEU A 141 6.79 -2.08 -1.01
CA LEU A 141 7.89 -2.33 -1.93
C LEU A 141 8.84 -1.14 -1.90
N PRO A 142 9.97 -1.22 -1.17
CA PRO A 142 10.96 -0.15 -1.13
C PRO A 142 11.55 0.14 -2.50
N ALA A 143 11.80 1.42 -2.79
CA ALA A 143 12.50 1.81 -4.01
C ALA A 143 14.00 1.52 -3.87
N PRO A 144 14.63 0.79 -4.80
CA PRO A 144 16.06 0.56 -4.79
C PRO A 144 16.83 1.82 -5.22
N GLY A 145 17.90 2.16 -4.50
CA GLY A 145 18.81 3.25 -4.85
C GLY A 145 19.95 2.83 -5.77
N ASP A 146 20.44 1.60 -5.63
CA ASP A 146 21.54 1.08 -6.49
C ASP A 146 21.01 0.71 -7.88
N PRO A 147 21.59 1.21 -8.99
CA PRO A 147 21.08 1.00 -10.34
C PRO A 147 21.03 -0.48 -10.75
N ARG A 148 21.93 -1.33 -10.24
CA ARG A 148 21.93 -2.78 -10.52
C ARG A 148 20.74 -3.46 -9.85
N LEU A 149 20.45 -3.10 -8.61
CA LEU A 149 19.26 -3.60 -7.90
C LEU A 149 17.98 -3.06 -8.57
N ALA A 150 17.98 -1.79 -8.97
CA ALA A 150 16.85 -1.18 -9.69
C ALA A 150 16.55 -1.90 -11.01
N ALA A 151 17.57 -2.28 -11.78
CA ALA A 151 17.41 -3.05 -13.00
C ALA A 151 16.75 -4.42 -12.74
N VAL A 152 17.20 -5.15 -11.72
CA VAL A 152 16.59 -6.43 -11.32
C VAL A 152 15.15 -6.26 -10.84
N CYS A 153 14.87 -5.25 -10.01
CA CYS A 153 13.52 -4.94 -9.58
C CYS A 153 12.61 -4.62 -10.77
N ALA A 154 13.09 -3.82 -11.74
CA ALA A 154 12.32 -3.46 -12.94
C ALA A 154 11.98 -4.67 -13.82
N ILE A 155 12.89 -5.65 -13.96
CA ILE A 155 12.62 -6.91 -14.67
C ILE A 155 11.43 -7.63 -14.00
N LEU A 156 11.49 -7.81 -12.67
CA LEU A 156 10.49 -8.57 -11.93
C LEU A 156 9.17 -7.81 -11.77
N HIS A 157 9.18 -6.48 -11.78
CA HIS A 157 7.95 -5.68 -11.86
C HIS A 157 7.21 -5.86 -13.18
N ARG A 158 7.93 -6.02 -14.30
CA ARG A 158 7.32 -6.28 -15.62
C ARG A 158 6.77 -7.70 -15.72
N ASP A 159 7.45 -8.66 -15.11
CA ASP A 159 7.04 -10.06 -15.08
C ASP A 159 7.21 -10.65 -13.68
N PRO A 160 6.18 -10.60 -12.82
CA PRO A 160 6.22 -11.21 -11.49
C PRO A 160 6.37 -12.73 -11.52
N ALA A 161 6.02 -13.37 -12.64
CA ALA A 161 6.14 -14.82 -12.82
C ALA A 161 7.57 -15.26 -13.19
N ASP A 162 8.45 -14.33 -13.51
CA ASP A 162 9.84 -14.63 -13.80
C ASP A 162 10.47 -15.52 -12.71
N GLY A 163 10.85 -16.72 -13.07
CA GLY A 163 11.40 -17.74 -12.17
C GLY A 163 12.93 -17.74 -12.07
N ARG A 164 13.64 -16.81 -12.73
CA ARG A 164 15.10 -16.78 -12.71
C ARG A 164 15.67 -16.67 -11.31
N THR A 165 16.80 -17.33 -11.08
CA THR A 165 17.53 -17.25 -9.81
C THR A 165 18.18 -15.88 -9.63
N LEU A 166 18.51 -15.53 -8.37
CA LEU A 166 19.23 -14.29 -8.08
C LEU A 166 20.59 -14.24 -8.79
N ALA A 167 21.26 -15.41 -8.92
CA ALA A 167 22.54 -15.51 -9.63
C ALA A 167 22.40 -15.11 -11.10
N ARG A 168 21.36 -15.58 -11.79
CA ARG A 168 21.11 -15.26 -13.20
C ARG A 168 20.77 -13.79 -13.40
N LEU A 169 19.90 -13.24 -12.56
CA LEU A 169 19.54 -11.82 -12.58
C LEU A 169 20.75 -10.92 -12.27
N ALA A 170 21.63 -11.37 -11.37
CA ALA A 170 22.88 -10.67 -11.05
C ALA A 170 23.80 -10.58 -12.27
N GLY A 171 23.98 -11.68 -12.99
CA GLY A 171 24.78 -11.69 -14.23
C GLY A 171 24.25 -10.69 -15.25
N GLU A 172 22.94 -10.62 -15.45
CA GLU A 172 22.30 -9.65 -16.37
C GLU A 172 22.47 -8.19 -15.92
N ALA A 173 22.51 -7.95 -14.59
CA ALA A 173 22.77 -6.64 -14.02
C ALA A 173 24.28 -6.30 -13.87
N GLY A 174 25.17 -7.10 -14.47
CA GLY A 174 26.62 -6.88 -14.43
C GLY A 174 27.23 -6.97 -13.03
N THR A 175 26.70 -7.86 -12.16
CA THR A 175 27.17 -7.98 -10.78
C THR A 175 27.11 -9.43 -10.28
N SER A 176 27.56 -9.67 -9.04
CA SER A 176 27.50 -11.00 -8.41
C SER A 176 26.22 -11.17 -7.58
N GLU A 177 25.79 -12.45 -7.42
CA GLU A 177 24.69 -12.81 -6.53
C GLU A 177 24.90 -12.30 -5.09
N ARG A 178 26.14 -12.43 -4.56
CA ARG A 178 26.51 -11.93 -3.24
C ARG A 178 26.28 -10.42 -3.11
N THR A 179 26.62 -9.66 -4.14
CA THR A 179 26.42 -8.21 -4.15
C THR A 179 24.95 -7.87 -4.14
N LEU A 180 24.11 -8.49 -5.01
CA LEU A 180 22.67 -8.25 -5.02
C LEU A 180 22.01 -8.68 -3.72
N ALA A 181 22.38 -9.83 -3.14
CA ALA A 181 21.83 -10.28 -1.85
C ALA A 181 22.14 -9.28 -0.72
N ARG A 182 23.32 -8.66 -0.73
CA ARG A 182 23.70 -7.61 0.23
C ARG A 182 22.90 -6.33 -0.01
N LEU A 183 22.73 -5.92 -1.26
CA LEU A 183 21.94 -4.75 -1.65
C LEU A 183 20.46 -4.91 -1.24
N CYS A 184 19.85 -6.08 -1.49
CA CYS A 184 18.49 -6.35 -1.03
C CYS A 184 18.34 -6.14 0.48
N ARG A 185 19.24 -6.68 1.30
CA ARG A 185 19.17 -6.50 2.76
C ARG A 185 19.38 -5.04 3.18
N ARG A 186 20.32 -4.33 2.54
CA ARG A 186 20.68 -2.96 2.90
C ARG A 186 19.60 -1.96 2.49
N GLU A 187 19.07 -2.06 1.27
CA GLU A 187 18.19 -1.05 0.68
C GLU A 187 16.71 -1.40 0.75
N LEU A 188 16.38 -2.70 0.63
CA LEU A 188 15.00 -3.15 0.71
C LEU A 188 14.61 -3.65 2.12
N GLY A 189 15.58 -3.78 3.05
CA GLY A 189 15.35 -4.26 4.41
C GLY A 189 15.00 -5.75 4.51
N MET A 190 15.13 -6.52 3.40
CA MET A 190 14.70 -7.91 3.34
C MET A 190 15.55 -8.73 2.37
N SER A 191 15.44 -10.06 2.44
CA SER A 191 16.08 -10.94 1.46
C SER A 191 15.37 -10.89 0.12
N PHE A 192 16.08 -11.26 -0.95
CA PHE A 192 15.50 -11.32 -2.30
C PHE A 192 14.25 -12.23 -2.40
N PRO A 193 14.19 -13.44 -1.81
CA PRO A 193 12.98 -14.24 -1.80
C PRO A 193 11.80 -13.57 -1.09
N GLN A 194 12.05 -12.86 0.02
CA GLN A 194 11.01 -12.11 0.73
C GLN A 194 10.48 -10.97 -0.12
N TRP A 195 11.37 -10.19 -0.74
CA TRP A 195 10.99 -9.10 -1.63
C TRP A 195 10.21 -9.60 -2.84
N ARG A 196 10.67 -10.69 -3.50
CA ARG A 196 9.95 -11.32 -4.62
C ARG A 196 8.54 -11.77 -4.20
N THR A 197 8.39 -12.33 -3.01
CA THR A 197 7.08 -12.72 -2.48
C THR A 197 6.17 -11.51 -2.27
N GLN A 198 6.69 -10.43 -1.70
CA GLN A 198 5.93 -9.18 -1.55
C GLN A 198 5.53 -8.59 -2.89
N LEU A 199 6.43 -8.55 -3.87
CA LEU A 199 6.14 -8.09 -5.22
C LEU A 199 4.99 -8.88 -5.86
N ARG A 200 5.06 -10.22 -5.77
CA ARG A 200 4.02 -11.11 -6.30
C ARG A 200 2.67 -10.89 -5.62
N LEU A 201 2.66 -10.72 -4.29
CA LEU A 201 1.44 -10.41 -3.54
C LEU A 201 0.88 -9.03 -3.90
N HIS A 202 1.75 -8.06 -4.14
CA HIS A 202 1.39 -6.73 -4.63
C HIS A 202 0.63 -6.82 -5.96
N HIS A 203 1.23 -7.49 -6.96
CA HIS A 203 0.59 -7.72 -8.25
C HIS A 203 -0.70 -8.54 -8.14
N ALA A 204 -0.71 -9.53 -7.24
CA ALA A 204 -1.90 -10.33 -7.01
C ALA A 204 -3.09 -9.50 -6.50
N LEU A 205 -2.85 -8.55 -5.56
CA LEU A 205 -3.89 -7.64 -5.10
C LEU A 205 -4.48 -6.79 -6.23
N LEU A 206 -3.63 -6.27 -7.12
CA LEU A 206 -4.08 -5.47 -8.25
C LEU A 206 -4.94 -6.30 -9.21
N LEU A 207 -4.47 -7.48 -9.58
CA LEU A 207 -5.20 -8.39 -10.47
C LEU A 207 -6.54 -8.85 -9.87
N LEU A 208 -6.57 -9.12 -8.56
CA LEU A 208 -7.81 -9.49 -7.86
C LEU A 208 -8.79 -8.31 -7.82
N ALA A 209 -8.32 -7.10 -7.61
CA ALA A 209 -9.13 -5.88 -7.63
C ALA A 209 -9.77 -5.64 -9.00
N ASP A 210 -9.07 -6.02 -10.07
CA ASP A 210 -9.55 -5.96 -11.46
C ASP A 210 -10.44 -7.17 -11.82
N GLY A 211 -10.79 -8.02 -10.83
CA GLY A 211 -11.73 -9.15 -11.02
C GLY A 211 -11.11 -10.42 -11.61
N ALA A 212 -9.77 -10.52 -11.68
CA ALA A 212 -9.13 -11.71 -12.23
C ALA A 212 -9.39 -12.96 -11.35
N PRO A 213 -9.69 -14.12 -11.93
CA PRO A 213 -9.89 -15.37 -11.18
C PRO A 213 -8.65 -15.76 -10.39
N VAL A 214 -8.85 -16.29 -9.17
CA VAL A 214 -7.75 -16.66 -8.23
C VAL A 214 -6.71 -17.59 -8.87
N THR A 215 -7.15 -18.55 -9.69
CA THR A 215 -6.27 -19.48 -10.41
C THR A 215 -5.40 -18.76 -11.45
N ALA A 216 -5.98 -17.82 -12.19
CA ALA A 216 -5.26 -17.01 -13.17
C ALA A 216 -4.24 -16.09 -12.48
N VAL A 217 -4.62 -15.47 -11.35
CA VAL A 217 -3.73 -14.63 -10.53
C VAL A 217 -2.55 -15.44 -10.02
N ALA A 218 -2.78 -16.64 -9.47
CA ALA A 218 -1.70 -17.51 -9.00
C ALA A 218 -0.67 -17.76 -10.11
N HIS A 219 -1.12 -18.13 -11.29
CA HIS A 219 -0.25 -18.40 -12.43
C HIS A 219 0.50 -17.13 -12.91
N ARG A 220 -0.23 -16.02 -13.13
CA ARG A 220 0.34 -14.74 -13.61
C ARG A 220 1.36 -14.13 -12.64
N CYS A 221 1.24 -14.44 -11.34
CA CYS A 221 2.20 -14.00 -10.33
C CYS A 221 3.28 -15.05 -10.03
N GLY A 222 3.37 -16.14 -10.80
CA GLY A 222 4.45 -17.14 -10.71
C GLY A 222 4.37 -18.08 -9.51
N TRP A 223 3.16 -18.39 -9.03
CA TRP A 223 2.95 -19.42 -8.02
C TRP A 223 2.81 -20.79 -8.68
N ALA A 224 3.38 -21.82 -8.05
CA ALA A 224 3.34 -23.20 -8.58
C ALA A 224 1.92 -23.77 -8.63
N SER A 225 1.02 -23.29 -7.77
CA SER A 225 -0.39 -23.70 -7.75
C SER A 225 -1.26 -22.63 -7.08
N ALA A 226 -2.58 -22.70 -7.32
CA ALA A 226 -3.54 -21.85 -6.64
C ALA A 226 -3.53 -22.07 -5.12
N SER A 227 -3.33 -23.30 -4.64
CA SER A 227 -3.25 -23.61 -3.21
C SER A 227 -2.05 -22.94 -2.56
N ALA A 228 -0.86 -23.00 -3.17
CA ALA A 228 0.34 -22.34 -2.68
C ALA A 228 0.14 -20.81 -2.60
N PHE A 229 -0.51 -20.22 -3.61
CA PHE A 229 -0.87 -18.81 -3.61
C PHE A 229 -1.83 -18.47 -2.46
N ILE A 230 -2.93 -19.22 -2.31
CA ILE A 230 -3.94 -18.99 -1.27
C ILE A 230 -3.32 -19.02 0.13
N ASP A 231 -2.42 -19.97 0.39
CA ASP A 231 -1.75 -20.11 1.68
C ASP A 231 -0.82 -18.93 1.99
N VAL A 232 -0.05 -18.48 1.01
CA VAL A 232 0.83 -17.30 1.20
C VAL A 232 0.01 -16.03 1.35
N PHE A 233 -1.03 -15.86 0.53
CA PHE A 233 -1.94 -14.72 0.60
C PHE A 233 -2.64 -14.65 1.98
N ARG A 234 -3.19 -15.78 2.45
CA ARG A 234 -3.85 -15.84 3.77
C ARG A 234 -2.89 -15.50 4.91
N ARG A 235 -1.64 -15.96 4.86
CA ARG A 235 -0.62 -15.59 5.86
C ARG A 235 -0.30 -14.11 5.84
N ALA A 236 -0.27 -13.49 4.66
CA ALA A 236 0.06 -12.08 4.50
C ALA A 236 -1.10 -11.13 4.89
N PHE A 237 -2.34 -11.52 4.60
CA PHE A 237 -3.51 -10.62 4.72
C PHE A 237 -4.54 -11.06 5.77
N GLY A 238 -4.46 -12.29 6.29
CA GLY A 238 -5.40 -12.83 7.28
C GLY A 238 -6.69 -13.39 6.71
N TYR A 239 -6.90 -13.35 5.39
CA TYR A 239 -8.07 -13.87 4.67
C TYR A 239 -7.68 -14.47 3.32
N THR A 240 -8.58 -15.22 2.70
CA THR A 240 -8.33 -15.84 1.40
C THR A 240 -8.58 -14.87 0.23
N PRO A 241 -7.91 -15.02 -0.93
CA PRO A 241 -8.11 -14.15 -2.09
C PRO A 241 -9.55 -14.00 -2.52
N GLY A 242 -10.36 -15.08 -2.45
CA GLY A 242 -11.78 -15.04 -2.82
C GLY A 242 -12.66 -14.19 -1.91
N ARG A 243 -12.20 -13.85 -0.70
CA ARG A 243 -12.89 -12.94 0.23
C ARG A 243 -12.41 -11.50 0.13
N ALA A 244 -11.35 -11.24 -0.62
CA ALA A 244 -10.69 -9.95 -0.64
C ALA A 244 -11.61 -8.79 -1.11
N PHE A 245 -12.64 -9.08 -1.89
CA PHE A 245 -13.47 -8.06 -2.56
C PHE A 245 -14.98 -8.30 -2.40
N THR A 246 -15.39 -9.22 -1.54
CA THR A 246 -16.80 -9.53 -1.24
C THR A 246 -17.35 -8.82 0.00
N MET A 247 -16.60 -7.88 0.59
CA MET A 247 -17.03 -7.08 1.75
C MET A 247 -17.44 -5.67 1.33
#